data_20c64f5cf8e257193beecab27b040f20
#
_entry.id   20c64f5cf8e257193beecab27b040f20
#
_cell.length_a   1.000
_cell.length_b   1.000
_cell.length_c   1.000
_cell.angle_alpha   90.00
_cell.angle_beta   90.00
_cell.angle_gamma   90.00
#
_symmetry.space_group_name_H-M   'P 1'
#
loop_
_entity.id
_entity.type
_entity.pdbx_description
1 polymer ?
#
loop_
_entity_poly.entity_id
_entity_poly.type
_entity_poly.pdbx_seq_one_letter_code
_entity_poly.pdbx_strand_id
1 'polypeptide(L)'
;MNLKSTNNVEINKYELEVEVTPEEFNDAVNAVYKRESKKMNVPGFRKGHAPRAFIEKYYGEEVFYEAAIDHLYRSLVMDAIEKSGLNVISVGEFKIDEIGKDKGIQCKLTVITKPEATIEGYKGIEVKKQPVTVTAEDVEKEIDRVRERNSRMVTVEDRAAENGDTAEIDFDGYVDGKQFDGGKAENFDLVLGSGQFIPGFEEQVVGHKAGDEFDVNVTFPQDYHAEELQGKDAVFQIKLHEIKKKELPEVDDEFVKDVSEFDTLDEYKKDLEEKLRSQRQKAADSDVENQLVEAIIEKVQATIPDEMVENEVDEIINSFAYRLQSQGLKLETYLKYTGQTTDDLRVQYKPQAERQVKVRLGLEKIAELENIQITEEETEAEFKRLAEAYGMPEDSVKNLVSAEGVNMDLKNQKAIDLVRESAVITEATEEGKEEKKAPRKAASKKKAEGEEAPAKPKRKTAKKEEAKEEPQA
;
A
#
# COMPACT_ATOMS: atom_id res chain seq x y z
N MET A 1 1.96 -42.86 -7.20
CA MET A 1 1.78 -41.94 -8.34
C MET A 1 3.09 -41.86 -9.12
N ASN A 2 3.06 -41.75 -10.45
CA ASN A 2 4.25 -41.73 -11.28
C ASN A 2 4.32 -40.49 -12.14
N LEU A 3 5.43 -39.73 -12.07
CA LEU A 3 5.74 -38.67 -13.02
C LEU A 3 6.25 -39.31 -14.31
N LYS A 4 5.55 -39.09 -15.42
CA LYS A 4 5.92 -39.67 -16.75
C LYS A 4 6.87 -38.77 -17.51
N SER A 5 6.57 -37.50 -17.57
CA SER A 5 7.38 -36.52 -18.28
C SER A 5 7.34 -35.15 -17.65
N THR A 6 8.37 -34.36 -17.88
CA THR A 6 8.50 -32.96 -17.53
C THR A 6 8.85 -32.21 -18.80
N ASN A 7 7.89 -31.50 -19.36
CA ASN A 7 8.01 -30.79 -20.62
C ASN A 7 8.09 -29.29 -20.39
N ASN A 8 9.14 -28.64 -20.91
CA ASN A 8 9.20 -27.17 -20.91
C ASN A 8 8.28 -26.64 -22.01
N VAL A 9 7.29 -25.86 -21.67
CA VAL A 9 6.30 -25.28 -22.59
C VAL A 9 6.67 -23.84 -22.97
N GLU A 10 7.06 -23.06 -21.97
CA GLU A 10 7.48 -21.66 -22.11
C GLU A 10 8.58 -21.37 -21.08
N ILE A 11 9.18 -20.19 -21.14
CA ILE A 11 10.14 -19.76 -20.13
C ILE A 11 9.45 -19.80 -18.74
N ASN A 12 10.05 -20.53 -17.81
CA ASN A 12 9.55 -20.74 -16.44
C ASN A 12 8.20 -21.46 -16.33
N LYS A 13 7.73 -22.12 -17.40
CA LYS A 13 6.48 -22.86 -17.42
C LYS A 13 6.68 -24.28 -17.92
N TYR A 14 6.32 -25.23 -17.07
CA TYR A 14 6.48 -26.66 -17.36
C TYR A 14 5.13 -27.36 -17.27
N GLU A 15 4.97 -28.40 -18.13
CA GLU A 15 3.86 -29.32 -18.07
C GLU A 15 4.38 -30.64 -17.50
N LEU A 16 3.82 -31.08 -16.38
CA LEU A 16 4.10 -32.35 -15.73
C LEU A 16 3.01 -33.33 -16.12
N GLU A 17 3.39 -34.45 -16.77
CA GLU A 17 2.47 -35.55 -17.04
C GLU A 17 2.53 -36.55 -15.88
N VAL A 18 1.41 -36.74 -15.22
CA VAL A 18 1.32 -37.58 -14.02
C VAL A 18 0.33 -38.71 -14.25
N GLU A 19 0.70 -39.89 -13.80
CA GLU A 19 -0.14 -41.07 -13.81
C GLU A 19 -0.43 -41.52 -12.37
N VAL A 20 -1.71 -41.65 -12.07
CA VAL A 20 -2.20 -42.34 -10.86
C VAL A 20 -2.56 -43.77 -11.28
N THR A 21 -2.01 -44.75 -10.60
CA THR A 21 -2.27 -46.15 -10.92
C THR A 21 -3.76 -46.54 -10.66
N PRO A 22 -4.29 -47.56 -11.36
CA PRO A 22 -5.64 -48.04 -11.11
C PRO A 22 -5.89 -48.41 -9.64
N GLU A 23 -4.88 -48.94 -8.96
CA GLU A 23 -4.98 -49.33 -7.54
C GLU A 23 -5.15 -48.09 -6.65
N GLU A 24 -4.28 -47.08 -6.79
CA GLU A 24 -4.34 -45.83 -6.04
C GLU A 24 -5.67 -45.09 -6.29
N PHE A 25 -6.12 -45.05 -7.56
CA PHE A 25 -7.41 -44.43 -7.89
C PHE A 25 -8.58 -45.18 -7.27
N ASN A 26 -8.61 -46.51 -7.32
CA ASN A 26 -9.66 -47.33 -6.68
C ASN A 26 -9.68 -47.14 -5.14
N ASP A 27 -8.51 -47.00 -4.52
CA ASP A 27 -8.42 -46.73 -3.10
C ASP A 27 -9.04 -45.36 -2.72
N ALA A 28 -8.75 -44.35 -3.53
CA ALA A 28 -9.37 -43.03 -3.38
C ALA A 28 -10.88 -43.07 -3.57
N VAL A 29 -11.36 -43.77 -4.60
CA VAL A 29 -12.80 -43.97 -4.84
C VAL A 29 -13.43 -44.70 -3.66
N ASN A 30 -12.75 -45.72 -3.08
CA ASN A 30 -13.24 -46.42 -1.87
C ASN A 30 -13.30 -45.54 -0.64
N ALA A 31 -12.31 -44.65 -0.45
CA ALA A 31 -12.30 -43.68 0.64
C ALA A 31 -13.50 -42.71 0.53
N VAL A 32 -13.73 -42.17 -0.69
CA VAL A 32 -14.84 -41.29 -0.99
C VAL A 32 -16.18 -42.00 -0.86
N TYR A 33 -16.31 -43.23 -1.36
CA TYR A 33 -17.51 -44.03 -1.18
C TYR A 33 -17.89 -44.17 0.28
N LYS A 34 -16.94 -44.50 1.17
CA LYS A 34 -17.20 -44.61 2.62
C LYS A 34 -17.73 -43.32 3.26
N ARG A 35 -17.36 -42.19 2.71
CA ARG A 35 -17.79 -40.86 3.18
C ARG A 35 -19.14 -40.45 2.56
N GLU A 36 -19.27 -40.53 1.24
CA GLU A 36 -20.43 -39.98 0.51
C GLU A 36 -21.63 -40.94 0.46
N SER A 37 -21.41 -42.27 0.50
CA SER A 37 -22.50 -43.26 0.50
C SER A 37 -23.53 -43.01 1.59
N LYS A 38 -23.11 -42.50 2.76
CA LYS A 38 -23.99 -42.17 3.86
C LYS A 38 -25.11 -41.16 3.51
N LYS A 39 -24.88 -40.36 2.51
CA LYS A 39 -25.82 -39.33 2.05
C LYS A 39 -26.72 -39.82 0.91
N MET A 40 -26.32 -40.91 0.24
CA MET A 40 -26.95 -41.41 -0.97
C MET A 40 -28.16 -42.29 -0.67
N ASN A 41 -29.16 -42.25 -1.57
CA ASN A 41 -30.36 -43.04 -1.51
C ASN A 41 -30.51 -43.91 -2.76
N VAL A 42 -30.43 -45.21 -2.61
CA VAL A 42 -30.58 -46.18 -3.70
C VAL A 42 -31.86 -47.01 -3.47
N PRO A 43 -32.78 -47.11 -4.46
CA PRO A 43 -33.96 -47.94 -4.33
C PRO A 43 -33.62 -49.37 -3.92
N GLY A 44 -34.35 -49.91 -2.92
CA GLY A 44 -34.09 -51.24 -2.38
C GLY A 44 -33.09 -51.30 -1.24
N PHE A 45 -32.44 -50.22 -0.86
CA PHE A 45 -31.50 -50.14 0.25
C PHE A 45 -31.91 -49.06 1.25
N ARG A 46 -31.62 -49.27 2.52
CA ARG A 46 -31.71 -48.17 3.51
C ARG A 46 -30.69 -47.08 3.17
N LYS A 47 -31.09 -45.84 3.32
CA LYS A 47 -30.22 -44.67 3.06
C LYS A 47 -28.84 -44.87 3.71
N GLY A 48 -27.79 -44.72 2.92
CA GLY A 48 -26.41 -44.84 3.36
C GLY A 48 -25.88 -46.28 3.54
N HIS A 49 -26.63 -47.30 3.15
CA HIS A 49 -26.25 -48.72 3.33
C HIS A 49 -26.16 -49.49 2.01
N ALA A 50 -26.29 -48.83 0.85
CA ALA A 50 -26.14 -49.48 -0.43
C ALA A 50 -24.64 -49.80 -0.70
N PRO A 51 -24.29 -51.04 -1.13
CA PRO A 51 -22.93 -51.37 -1.53
C PRO A 51 -22.48 -50.53 -2.74
N ARG A 52 -21.17 -50.26 -2.87
CA ARG A 52 -20.56 -49.45 -3.94
C ARG A 52 -21.06 -49.87 -5.32
N ALA A 53 -21.03 -51.14 -5.67
CA ALA A 53 -21.46 -51.65 -6.96
C ALA A 53 -22.92 -51.31 -7.34
N PHE A 54 -23.82 -51.21 -6.32
CA PHE A 54 -25.23 -50.84 -6.56
C PHE A 54 -25.39 -49.31 -6.72
N ILE A 55 -24.57 -48.52 -6.04
CA ILE A 55 -24.55 -47.07 -6.23
C ILE A 55 -24.03 -46.73 -7.61
N GLU A 56 -22.89 -47.30 -8.02
CA GLU A 56 -22.28 -47.15 -9.36
C GLU A 56 -23.24 -47.62 -10.48
N LYS A 57 -23.98 -48.70 -10.28
CA LYS A 57 -24.97 -49.17 -11.24
C LYS A 57 -26.19 -48.22 -11.38
N TYR A 58 -26.57 -47.56 -10.29
CA TYR A 58 -27.73 -46.68 -10.27
C TYR A 58 -27.44 -45.25 -10.69
N TYR A 59 -26.29 -44.69 -10.24
CA TYR A 59 -25.88 -43.31 -10.51
C TYR A 59 -24.85 -43.18 -11.61
N GLY A 60 -24.28 -44.28 -12.10
CA GLY A 60 -23.15 -44.31 -13.04
C GLY A 60 -21.84 -44.60 -12.33
N GLU A 61 -20.89 -45.22 -13.08
CA GLU A 61 -19.58 -45.56 -12.55
C GLU A 61 -18.75 -44.37 -12.10
N GLU A 62 -18.99 -43.21 -12.72
CA GLU A 62 -18.26 -41.97 -12.52
C GLU A 62 -18.72 -41.18 -11.28
N VAL A 63 -19.77 -41.65 -10.58
CA VAL A 63 -20.42 -40.92 -9.46
C VAL A 63 -19.46 -40.49 -8.34
N PHE A 64 -18.34 -41.19 -8.19
CA PHE A 64 -17.33 -40.88 -7.17
C PHE A 64 -16.03 -40.31 -7.74
N TYR A 65 -15.92 -40.15 -9.07
CA TYR A 65 -14.67 -39.78 -9.71
C TYR A 65 -14.22 -38.37 -9.35
N GLU A 66 -15.10 -37.40 -9.46
CA GLU A 66 -14.82 -36.01 -9.10
C GLU A 66 -14.32 -35.88 -7.67
N ALA A 67 -15.03 -36.45 -6.73
CA ALA A 67 -14.66 -36.40 -5.32
C ALA A 67 -13.37 -37.21 -5.02
N ALA A 68 -13.05 -38.26 -5.82
CA ALA A 68 -11.80 -38.99 -5.72
C ALA A 68 -10.62 -38.20 -6.26
N ILE A 69 -10.82 -37.44 -7.33
CA ILE A 69 -9.83 -36.51 -7.88
C ILE A 69 -9.52 -35.44 -6.82
N ASP A 70 -10.53 -34.79 -6.25
CA ASP A 70 -10.37 -33.79 -5.18
C ASP A 70 -9.58 -34.35 -4.00
N HIS A 71 -9.88 -35.61 -3.63
CA HIS A 71 -9.18 -36.30 -2.55
C HIS A 71 -7.70 -36.54 -2.84
N LEU A 72 -7.36 -36.88 -4.10
CA LEU A 72 -6.00 -37.15 -4.55
C LEU A 72 -5.22 -35.87 -4.93
N TYR A 73 -5.89 -34.80 -5.34
CA TYR A 73 -5.29 -33.64 -5.96
C TYR A 73 -4.10 -33.09 -5.20
N ARG A 74 -4.25 -32.85 -3.90
CA ARG A 74 -3.16 -32.28 -3.09
C ARG A 74 -1.93 -33.18 -3.03
N SER A 75 -2.13 -34.47 -2.81
CA SER A 75 -1.02 -35.42 -2.75
C SER A 75 -0.39 -35.65 -4.11
N LEU A 76 -1.19 -35.60 -5.19
CA LEU A 76 -0.72 -35.72 -6.58
C LEU A 76 0.17 -34.54 -6.95
N VAL A 77 -0.27 -33.31 -6.64
CA VAL A 77 0.50 -32.09 -6.93
C VAL A 77 1.84 -32.10 -6.16
N MET A 78 1.81 -32.41 -4.87
CA MET A 78 3.03 -32.42 -4.05
C MET A 78 4.03 -33.51 -4.52
N ASP A 79 3.55 -34.72 -4.79
CA ASP A 79 4.40 -35.82 -5.27
C ASP A 79 4.99 -35.54 -6.68
N ALA A 80 4.19 -34.88 -7.54
CA ALA A 80 4.65 -34.48 -8.87
C ALA A 80 5.74 -33.39 -8.80
N ILE A 81 5.56 -32.38 -7.94
CA ILE A 81 6.55 -31.31 -7.73
C ILE A 81 7.84 -31.88 -7.16
N GLU A 82 7.76 -32.72 -6.11
CA GLU A 82 8.93 -33.34 -5.48
C GLU A 82 9.72 -34.18 -6.48
N LYS A 83 9.04 -35.03 -7.28
CA LYS A 83 9.67 -35.88 -8.28
C LYS A 83 10.23 -35.12 -9.49
N SER A 84 9.66 -33.95 -9.80
CA SER A 84 10.17 -33.12 -10.91
C SER A 84 11.50 -32.45 -10.57
N GLY A 85 11.82 -32.26 -9.30
CA GLY A 85 13.00 -31.52 -8.85
C GLY A 85 12.97 -30.02 -9.20
N LEU A 86 11.83 -29.50 -9.67
CA LEU A 86 11.66 -28.11 -10.06
C LEU A 86 11.33 -27.22 -8.85
N ASN A 87 11.88 -26.01 -8.84
CA ASN A 87 11.52 -25.01 -7.85
C ASN A 87 10.20 -24.30 -8.26
N VAL A 88 9.07 -24.92 -7.91
CA VAL A 88 7.72 -24.47 -8.30
C VAL A 88 7.22 -23.38 -7.36
N ILE A 89 6.79 -22.26 -7.94
CA ILE A 89 6.20 -21.12 -7.21
C ILE A 89 4.67 -21.07 -7.32
N SER A 90 4.11 -21.60 -8.40
CA SER A 90 2.67 -21.65 -8.62
C SER A 90 2.28 -22.88 -9.42
N VAL A 91 1.06 -23.35 -9.16
CA VAL A 91 0.42 -24.44 -9.89
C VAL A 91 -0.70 -23.83 -10.72
N GLY A 92 -0.61 -24.01 -12.02
CA GLY A 92 -1.59 -23.49 -12.97
C GLY A 92 -2.69 -24.50 -13.31
N GLU A 93 -2.88 -24.73 -14.59
CA GLU A 93 -3.97 -25.56 -15.12
C GLU A 93 -3.76 -27.06 -14.81
N PHE A 94 -4.82 -27.69 -14.32
CA PHE A 94 -4.88 -29.14 -14.14
C PHE A 94 -5.86 -29.75 -15.15
N LYS A 95 -5.36 -30.58 -16.03
CA LYS A 95 -6.14 -31.27 -17.08
C LYS A 95 -6.10 -32.78 -16.90
N ILE A 96 -7.23 -33.41 -17.01
CA ILE A 96 -7.36 -34.86 -17.01
C ILE A 96 -7.50 -35.33 -18.46
N ASP A 97 -6.57 -36.11 -18.93
CA ASP A 97 -6.61 -36.68 -20.28
C ASP A 97 -7.41 -37.98 -20.31
N GLU A 98 -7.18 -38.87 -19.33
CA GLU A 98 -7.91 -40.13 -19.20
C GLU A 98 -8.19 -40.45 -17.73
N ILE A 99 -9.39 -41.01 -17.49
CA ILE A 99 -9.80 -41.47 -16.18
C ILE A 99 -10.62 -42.79 -16.31
N GLY A 100 -10.36 -43.76 -15.47
CA GLY A 100 -11.10 -44.98 -15.46
C GLY A 100 -10.62 -45.98 -14.41
N LYS A 101 -11.52 -46.91 -14.05
CA LYS A 101 -11.30 -47.90 -13.02
C LYS A 101 -10.10 -48.81 -13.31
N ASP A 102 -9.96 -49.17 -14.58
CA ASP A 102 -8.90 -50.07 -15.07
C ASP A 102 -7.67 -49.30 -15.61
N LYS A 103 -7.83 -48.00 -15.85
CA LYS A 103 -6.78 -47.15 -16.44
C LYS A 103 -6.12 -46.23 -15.38
N GLY A 104 -6.76 -46.02 -14.25
CA GLY A 104 -6.32 -45.01 -13.29
C GLY A 104 -6.64 -43.59 -13.77
N ILE A 105 -5.76 -42.64 -13.47
CA ILE A 105 -5.86 -41.23 -13.96
C ILE A 105 -4.59 -40.88 -14.71
N GLN A 106 -4.73 -40.33 -15.91
CA GLN A 106 -3.66 -39.66 -16.62
C GLN A 106 -4.01 -38.17 -16.68
N CYS A 107 -3.13 -37.33 -16.15
CA CYS A 107 -3.37 -35.90 -16.05
C CYS A 107 -2.12 -35.10 -16.37
N LYS A 108 -2.33 -33.86 -16.73
CA LYS A 108 -1.33 -32.85 -16.99
C LYS A 108 -1.47 -31.71 -15.99
N LEU A 109 -0.37 -31.34 -15.39
CA LEU A 109 -0.27 -30.28 -14.43
C LEU A 109 0.68 -29.22 -14.96
N THR A 110 0.18 -28.03 -15.19
CA THR A 110 1.04 -26.89 -15.53
C THR A 110 1.61 -26.31 -14.25
N VAL A 111 2.92 -26.16 -14.19
CA VAL A 111 3.62 -25.55 -13.06
C VAL A 111 4.49 -24.39 -13.52
N ILE A 112 4.59 -23.37 -12.70
CA ILE A 112 5.40 -22.19 -12.93
C ILE A 112 6.56 -22.25 -11.96
N THR A 113 7.77 -22.13 -12.50
CA THR A 113 9.00 -22.23 -11.73
C THR A 113 9.59 -20.84 -11.44
N LYS A 114 10.38 -20.77 -10.38
CA LYS A 114 11.15 -19.58 -10.06
C LYS A 114 12.09 -19.25 -11.23
N PRO A 115 12.11 -17.98 -11.69
CA PRO A 115 12.97 -17.56 -12.78
C PRO A 115 14.45 -17.60 -12.37
N GLU A 116 15.31 -17.97 -13.29
CA GLU A 116 16.74 -17.78 -13.12
C GLU A 116 17.08 -16.31 -13.30
N ALA A 117 17.65 -15.71 -12.26
CA ALA A 117 18.15 -14.35 -12.32
C ALA A 117 19.66 -14.34 -12.57
N THR A 118 20.11 -13.36 -13.34
CA THR A 118 21.53 -13.04 -13.51
C THR A 118 21.78 -11.61 -13.09
N ILE A 119 22.92 -11.39 -12.44
CA ILE A 119 23.33 -10.05 -12.00
C ILE A 119 24.84 -9.91 -12.17
N GLU A 120 25.25 -8.78 -12.73
CA GLU A 120 26.66 -8.43 -12.88
C GLU A 120 26.93 -7.02 -12.35
N GLY A 121 28.13 -6.79 -11.86
CA GLY A 121 28.59 -5.45 -11.41
C GLY A 121 27.84 -4.91 -10.18
N TYR A 122 27.39 -5.78 -9.27
CA TYR A 122 26.75 -5.40 -8.01
C TYR A 122 27.75 -4.93 -6.92
N LYS A 123 29.06 -5.14 -7.12
CA LYS A 123 30.11 -4.57 -6.26
C LYS A 123 30.60 -3.23 -6.81
N GLY A 124 30.96 -2.32 -5.91
CA GLY A 124 31.48 -1.00 -6.30
C GLY A 124 30.43 -0.05 -6.87
N ILE A 125 29.18 -0.21 -6.50
CA ILE A 125 28.10 0.72 -6.90
C ILE A 125 28.38 2.09 -6.29
N GLU A 126 28.34 3.13 -7.12
CA GLU A 126 28.51 4.51 -6.67
C GLU A 126 27.17 5.06 -6.18
N VAL A 127 27.14 5.52 -4.93
CA VAL A 127 25.94 6.13 -4.31
C VAL A 127 26.31 7.43 -3.62
N LYS A 128 25.33 8.33 -3.52
CA LYS A 128 25.49 9.65 -2.89
C LYS A 128 24.80 9.66 -1.54
N LYS A 129 25.58 9.87 -0.48
CA LYS A 129 25.04 10.04 0.88
C LYS A 129 24.80 11.52 1.15
N GLN A 130 23.59 11.86 1.62
CA GLN A 130 23.29 13.22 2.05
C GLN A 130 24.10 13.59 3.29
N PRO A 131 24.64 14.83 3.37
CA PRO A 131 25.40 15.26 4.53
C PRO A 131 24.50 15.30 5.78
N VAL A 132 25.02 14.77 6.89
CA VAL A 132 24.32 14.76 8.18
C VAL A 132 24.82 15.94 9.01
N THR A 133 24.43 17.15 8.61
CA THR A 133 24.74 18.38 9.33
C THR A 133 23.49 18.88 10.06
N VAL A 134 23.62 19.21 11.34
CA VAL A 134 22.58 19.87 12.14
C VAL A 134 23.10 21.25 12.47
N THR A 135 22.37 22.27 12.10
CA THR A 135 22.72 23.68 12.38
C THR A 135 21.99 24.14 13.63
N ALA A 136 22.53 25.21 14.26
CA ALA A 136 21.84 25.85 15.39
C ALA A 136 20.42 26.34 15.01
N GLU A 137 20.27 26.78 13.75
CA GLU A 137 18.96 27.19 13.22
C GLU A 137 17.94 26.04 13.15
N ASP A 138 18.39 24.79 12.88
CA ASP A 138 17.51 23.61 12.89
C ASP A 138 17.02 23.31 14.30
N VAL A 139 17.90 23.46 15.30
CA VAL A 139 17.55 23.28 16.72
C VAL A 139 16.57 24.38 17.17
N GLU A 140 16.81 25.61 16.79
CA GLU A 140 15.90 26.73 17.09
C GLU A 140 14.52 26.52 16.47
N LYS A 141 14.44 26.09 15.22
CA LYS A 141 13.16 25.76 14.56
C LYS A 141 12.40 24.65 15.27
N GLU A 142 13.09 23.67 15.83
CA GLU A 142 12.43 22.60 16.56
C GLU A 142 11.92 23.09 17.93
N ILE A 143 12.70 23.94 18.61
CA ILE A 143 12.25 24.63 19.83
C ILE A 143 11.03 25.50 19.54
N ASP A 144 11.04 26.27 18.45
CA ASP A 144 9.90 27.09 18.06
C ASP A 144 8.64 26.26 17.79
N ARG A 145 8.78 25.07 17.19
CA ARG A 145 7.64 24.13 17.00
C ARG A 145 7.07 23.65 18.33
N VAL A 146 7.94 23.34 19.30
CA VAL A 146 7.50 22.95 20.65
C VAL A 146 6.84 24.13 21.35
N ARG A 147 7.39 25.32 21.22
CA ARG A 147 6.88 26.58 21.73
C ARG A 147 5.49 26.92 21.16
N GLU A 148 5.31 26.71 19.84
CA GLU A 148 4.02 26.90 19.19
C GLU A 148 2.95 25.93 19.69
N ARG A 149 3.30 24.67 19.94
CA ARG A 149 2.38 23.67 20.52
C ARG A 149 1.96 23.99 21.95
N ASN A 150 2.81 24.65 22.71
CA ASN A 150 2.58 25.04 24.09
C ASN A 150 2.14 26.50 24.23
N SER A 151 1.75 27.13 23.11
CA SER A 151 1.22 28.49 23.13
C SER A 151 -0.13 28.57 23.85
N ARG A 152 -0.40 29.71 24.48
CA ARG A 152 -1.67 29.99 25.11
C ARG A 152 -2.47 31.01 24.29
N MET A 153 -3.77 30.82 24.21
CA MET A 153 -4.68 31.82 23.64
C MET A 153 -5.10 32.78 24.74
N VAL A 154 -4.78 34.06 24.58
CA VAL A 154 -5.09 35.10 25.55
C VAL A 154 -6.05 36.08 24.88
N THR A 155 -7.17 36.37 25.54
CA THR A 155 -8.16 37.36 25.06
C THR A 155 -7.57 38.76 25.11
N VAL A 156 -7.73 39.51 24.03
CA VAL A 156 -7.26 40.89 23.87
C VAL A 156 -8.46 41.82 23.88
N GLU A 157 -8.59 42.64 24.94
CA GLU A 157 -9.71 43.58 25.10
C GLU A 157 -9.32 45.02 24.74
N ASP A 158 -8.02 45.36 24.80
CA ASP A 158 -7.56 46.77 24.81
C ASP A 158 -7.27 47.35 23.42
N ARG A 159 -7.11 46.48 22.38
CA ARG A 159 -6.75 46.91 21.03
C ARG A 159 -7.65 46.30 19.96
N ALA A 160 -7.53 46.80 18.76
CA ALA A 160 -8.13 46.20 17.57
C ALA A 160 -7.39 44.92 17.13
N ALA A 161 -8.04 44.09 16.33
CA ALA A 161 -7.49 42.87 15.75
C ALA A 161 -6.31 43.16 14.81
N GLU A 162 -5.25 42.39 14.94
CA GLU A 162 -4.03 42.47 14.14
C GLU A 162 -3.79 41.12 13.39
N ASN A 163 -2.94 41.16 12.38
CA ASN A 163 -2.52 39.92 11.71
C ASN A 163 -1.83 38.97 12.70
N GLY A 164 -2.21 37.71 12.69
CA GLY A 164 -1.75 36.68 13.61
C GLY A 164 -2.66 36.45 14.82
N ASP A 165 -3.65 37.35 15.06
CA ASP A 165 -4.67 37.09 16.07
C ASP A 165 -5.71 36.09 15.56
N THR A 166 -6.39 35.43 16.49
CA THR A 166 -7.57 34.61 16.22
C THR A 166 -8.80 35.42 16.57
N ALA A 167 -9.61 35.73 15.56
CA ALA A 167 -10.88 36.42 15.71
C ALA A 167 -12.02 35.42 15.81
N GLU A 168 -12.78 35.44 16.91
CA GLU A 168 -14.01 34.66 17.02
C GLU A 168 -15.14 35.49 16.41
N ILE A 169 -15.65 35.02 15.26
CA ILE A 169 -16.62 35.77 14.45
C ILE A 169 -17.89 34.95 14.17
N ASP A 170 -19.02 35.67 14.09
CA ASP A 170 -20.17 35.20 13.32
C ASP A 170 -20.10 35.86 11.95
N PHE A 171 -20.44 35.12 10.90
CA PHE A 171 -20.56 35.69 9.57
C PHE A 171 -21.77 35.15 8.83
N ASP A 172 -22.44 36.07 8.11
CA ASP A 172 -23.55 35.76 7.19
C ASP A 172 -23.20 36.33 5.79
N GLY A 173 -22.99 35.44 4.82
CA GLY A 173 -22.59 35.77 3.44
C GLY A 173 -23.76 35.87 2.47
N TYR A 174 -23.76 36.90 1.64
CA TYR A 174 -24.76 37.18 0.62
C TYR A 174 -24.10 37.44 -0.71
N VAL A 175 -24.64 36.81 -1.77
CA VAL A 175 -24.32 37.05 -3.19
C VAL A 175 -25.62 37.51 -3.88
N ASP A 176 -25.59 38.66 -4.56
CA ASP A 176 -26.79 39.26 -5.17
C ASP A 176 -27.97 39.39 -4.20
N GLY A 177 -27.69 39.67 -2.91
CA GLY A 177 -28.70 39.81 -1.85
C GLY A 177 -29.36 38.51 -1.37
N LYS A 178 -28.82 37.34 -1.79
CA LYS A 178 -29.27 36.02 -1.35
C LYS A 178 -28.16 35.32 -0.57
N GLN A 179 -28.53 34.72 0.56
CA GLN A 179 -27.65 33.89 1.33
C GLN A 179 -27.32 32.61 0.54
N PHE A 180 -26.09 32.14 0.57
CA PHE A 180 -25.63 30.94 -0.11
C PHE A 180 -25.20 29.85 0.89
N ASP A 181 -25.24 28.60 0.44
CA ASP A 181 -24.84 27.46 1.27
C ASP A 181 -23.36 27.52 1.62
N GLY A 182 -23.04 27.39 2.94
CA GLY A 182 -21.69 27.55 3.47
C GLY A 182 -21.27 28.99 3.75
N GLY A 183 -22.15 29.97 3.46
CA GLY A 183 -21.91 31.39 3.73
C GLY A 183 -22.17 31.83 5.17
N LYS A 184 -22.63 30.93 6.05
CA LYS A 184 -22.97 31.29 7.45
C LYS A 184 -22.24 30.39 8.44
N ALA A 185 -21.66 31.00 9.49
CA ALA A 185 -21.20 30.31 10.68
C ALA A 185 -21.33 31.22 11.91
N GLU A 186 -21.44 30.59 13.07
CA GLU A 186 -21.48 31.25 14.37
C GLU A 186 -20.31 30.75 15.22
N ASN A 187 -19.69 31.68 15.99
CA ASN A 187 -18.53 31.42 16.85
C ASN A 187 -17.36 30.72 16.10
N PHE A 188 -17.05 31.22 14.92
CA PHE A 188 -15.97 30.69 14.11
C PHE A 188 -14.64 31.33 14.50
N ASP A 189 -13.63 30.51 14.85
CA ASP A 189 -12.27 30.99 15.15
C ASP A 189 -11.49 31.15 13.84
N LEU A 190 -11.27 32.40 13.42
CA LEU A 190 -10.51 32.79 12.24
C LEU A 190 -9.14 33.34 12.62
N VAL A 191 -8.07 32.70 12.14
CA VAL A 191 -6.71 33.24 12.29
C VAL A 191 -6.46 34.27 11.20
N LEU A 192 -6.30 35.53 11.56
CA LEU A 192 -6.09 36.64 10.63
C LEU A 192 -4.70 36.57 9.96
N GLY A 193 -4.68 36.63 8.66
CA GLY A 193 -3.45 36.48 7.85
C GLY A 193 -3.10 35.03 7.49
N SER A 194 -3.96 34.06 7.82
CA SER A 194 -3.75 32.64 7.49
C SER A 194 -4.01 32.32 6.01
N GLY A 195 -4.80 33.14 5.32
CA GLY A 195 -5.29 32.85 3.97
C GLY A 195 -6.33 31.75 3.92
N GLN A 196 -6.98 31.43 5.02
CA GLN A 196 -8.03 30.41 5.10
C GLN A 196 -9.32 30.85 4.40
N PHE A 197 -9.59 32.16 4.40
CA PHE A 197 -10.72 32.77 3.73
C PHE A 197 -10.31 33.34 2.35
N ILE A 198 -11.32 33.74 1.57
CA ILE A 198 -11.09 34.36 0.26
C ILE A 198 -10.30 35.66 0.40
N PRO A 199 -9.42 35.99 -0.60
CA PRO A 199 -8.58 37.16 -0.52
C PRO A 199 -9.38 38.44 -0.25
N GLY A 200 -8.87 39.29 0.64
CA GLY A 200 -9.50 40.53 1.00
C GLY A 200 -10.49 40.45 2.19
N PHE A 201 -10.81 39.21 2.64
CA PHE A 201 -11.72 39.02 3.80
C PHE A 201 -11.00 39.30 5.11
N GLU A 202 -9.91 38.58 5.37
CA GLU A 202 -9.17 38.70 6.65
C GLU A 202 -8.57 40.09 6.83
N GLU A 203 -8.15 40.72 5.74
CA GLU A 203 -7.58 42.06 5.73
C GLU A 203 -8.59 43.13 6.19
N GLN A 204 -9.89 42.93 5.88
CA GLN A 204 -10.94 43.86 6.30
C GLN A 204 -11.40 43.64 7.77
N VAL A 205 -11.16 42.44 8.32
CA VAL A 205 -11.41 42.18 9.74
C VAL A 205 -10.34 42.81 10.64
N VAL A 206 -9.11 42.93 10.13
CA VAL A 206 -8.01 43.61 10.80
C VAL A 206 -8.38 45.08 11.05
N GLY A 207 -8.19 45.56 12.28
CA GLY A 207 -8.47 46.92 12.70
C GLY A 207 -9.83 47.13 13.39
N HIS A 208 -10.71 46.09 13.39
CA HIS A 208 -11.95 46.10 14.18
C HIS A 208 -11.73 45.62 15.61
N LYS A 209 -12.62 46.00 16.51
CA LYS A 209 -12.57 45.62 17.93
C LYS A 209 -13.62 44.57 18.26
N ALA A 210 -13.37 43.88 19.36
CA ALA A 210 -14.36 42.95 19.92
C ALA A 210 -15.70 43.70 20.18
N GLY A 211 -16.79 43.08 19.72
CA GLY A 211 -18.16 43.66 19.76
C GLY A 211 -18.57 44.44 18.51
N ASP A 212 -17.67 44.70 17.56
CA ASP A 212 -18.02 45.43 16.33
C ASP A 212 -18.86 44.53 15.38
N GLU A 213 -19.82 45.17 14.73
CA GLU A 213 -20.61 44.60 13.62
C GLU A 213 -20.36 45.44 12.37
N PHE A 214 -19.91 44.75 11.27
CA PHE A 214 -19.52 45.44 10.04
C PHE A 214 -19.68 44.51 8.82
N ASP A 215 -19.71 45.14 7.64
CA ASP A 215 -19.81 44.40 6.37
C ASP A 215 -18.43 44.29 5.71
N VAL A 216 -18.08 43.06 5.27
CA VAL A 216 -16.88 42.77 4.49
C VAL A 216 -17.28 42.50 3.05
N ASN A 217 -16.71 43.27 2.12
CA ASN A 217 -16.99 43.16 0.70
C ASN A 217 -15.83 42.48 -0.01
N VAL A 218 -16.06 41.36 -0.65
CA VAL A 218 -15.04 40.55 -1.33
C VAL A 218 -15.55 39.97 -2.62
N THR A 219 -14.65 39.65 -3.54
CA THR A 219 -14.98 38.98 -4.80
C THR A 219 -14.42 37.57 -4.77
N PHE A 220 -15.24 36.56 -5.04
CA PHE A 220 -14.78 35.18 -5.12
C PHE A 220 -13.77 35.01 -6.27
N PRO A 221 -12.68 34.26 -6.07
CA PRO A 221 -11.75 33.87 -7.12
C PRO A 221 -12.44 33.18 -8.29
N GLN A 222 -11.88 33.30 -9.49
CA GLN A 222 -12.43 32.65 -10.70
C GLN A 222 -12.25 31.13 -10.72
N ASP A 223 -11.36 30.61 -9.91
CA ASP A 223 -11.07 29.20 -9.70
C ASP A 223 -11.67 28.64 -8.40
N TYR A 224 -12.66 29.31 -7.82
CA TYR A 224 -13.31 28.87 -6.61
C TYR A 224 -14.04 27.52 -6.84
N HIS A 225 -14.03 26.63 -5.85
CA HIS A 225 -14.55 25.27 -5.96
C HIS A 225 -16.05 25.18 -6.29
N ALA A 226 -16.85 26.18 -5.88
CA ALA A 226 -18.27 26.28 -6.20
C ALA A 226 -18.45 27.15 -7.45
N GLU A 227 -18.77 26.54 -8.59
CA GLU A 227 -18.95 27.18 -9.90
C GLU A 227 -19.95 28.34 -9.87
N GLU A 228 -21.00 28.24 -9.00
CA GLU A 228 -22.05 29.24 -8.86
C GLU A 228 -21.57 30.53 -8.23
N LEU A 229 -20.44 30.51 -7.50
CA LEU A 229 -19.88 31.66 -6.79
C LEU A 229 -18.68 32.28 -7.49
N GLN A 230 -18.12 31.62 -8.50
CA GLN A 230 -16.91 32.09 -9.19
C GLN A 230 -17.03 33.50 -9.76
N GLY A 231 -16.09 34.37 -9.38
CA GLY A 231 -16.01 35.74 -9.87
C GLY A 231 -17.14 36.65 -9.42
N LYS A 232 -18.00 36.23 -8.48
CA LYS A 232 -19.10 37.05 -7.99
C LYS A 232 -18.68 37.88 -6.77
N ASP A 233 -19.29 39.03 -6.66
CA ASP A 233 -19.15 39.88 -5.47
C ASP A 233 -20.02 39.37 -4.35
N ALA A 234 -19.47 39.29 -3.16
CA ALA A 234 -20.14 38.85 -1.95
C ALA A 234 -20.01 39.91 -0.83
N VAL A 235 -21.05 40.02 -0.05
CA VAL A 235 -21.06 40.83 1.17
C VAL A 235 -21.25 39.90 2.37
N PHE A 236 -20.33 39.96 3.31
CA PHE A 236 -20.41 39.21 4.56
C PHE A 236 -20.70 40.15 5.69
N GLN A 237 -21.80 39.96 6.39
CA GLN A 237 -22.10 40.63 7.63
C GLN A 237 -21.36 39.90 8.75
N ILE A 238 -20.46 40.62 9.40
CA ILE A 238 -19.60 40.04 10.44
C ILE A 238 -19.92 40.64 11.77
N LYS A 239 -19.96 39.78 12.78
CA LYS A 239 -19.96 40.18 14.19
C LYS A 239 -18.72 39.60 14.86
N LEU A 240 -17.83 40.45 15.33
CA LEU A 240 -16.61 40.09 16.02
C LEU A 240 -16.88 39.96 17.53
N HIS A 241 -16.83 38.72 18.04
CA HIS A 241 -17.09 38.44 19.46
C HIS A 241 -15.88 38.71 20.34
N GLU A 242 -14.79 38.00 20.04
CA GLU A 242 -13.55 38.06 20.82
C GLU A 242 -12.34 38.10 19.90
N ILE A 243 -11.28 38.72 20.39
CA ILE A 243 -9.95 38.69 19.77
C ILE A 243 -9.04 37.91 20.71
N LYS A 244 -8.44 36.85 20.22
CA LYS A 244 -7.51 36.01 20.98
C LYS A 244 -6.13 36.13 20.34
N LYS A 245 -5.11 36.41 21.13
CA LYS A 245 -3.73 36.43 20.70
C LYS A 245 -3.05 35.15 21.13
N LYS A 246 -2.33 34.55 20.20
CA LYS A 246 -1.45 33.43 20.50
C LYS A 246 -0.20 33.94 21.21
N GLU A 247 -0.11 33.70 22.50
CA GLU A 247 1.07 34.04 23.31
C GLU A 247 2.00 32.83 23.36
N LEU A 248 3.20 33.06 22.88
CA LEU A 248 4.25 32.05 22.88
C LEU A 248 5.03 32.15 24.21
N PRO A 249 5.27 31.03 24.90
CA PRO A 249 6.08 31.05 26.13
C PRO A 249 7.52 31.52 25.81
N GLU A 250 8.17 32.14 26.79
CA GLU A 250 9.60 32.49 26.71
C GLU A 250 10.43 31.20 26.71
N VAL A 251 11.55 31.22 25.96
CA VAL A 251 12.44 30.03 25.84
C VAL A 251 13.49 30.12 26.92
N ASP A 252 13.16 29.62 28.11
CA ASP A 252 14.02 29.58 29.28
C ASP A 252 14.04 28.19 29.94
N ASP A 253 14.72 28.07 31.07
CA ASP A 253 14.80 26.80 31.81
C ASP A 253 13.45 26.37 32.41
N GLU A 254 12.51 27.31 32.67
CA GLU A 254 11.18 26.96 33.16
C GLU A 254 10.35 26.34 32.05
N PHE A 255 10.40 26.93 30.85
CA PHE A 255 9.78 26.32 29.65
C PHE A 255 10.29 24.91 29.38
N VAL A 256 11.60 24.69 29.50
CA VAL A 256 12.21 23.37 29.26
C VAL A 256 11.71 22.33 30.26
N LYS A 257 11.55 22.68 31.54
CA LYS A 257 10.99 21.78 32.55
C LYS A 257 9.53 21.42 32.30
N ASP A 258 8.78 22.34 31.68
CA ASP A 258 7.37 22.10 31.36
C ASP A 258 7.19 21.17 30.15
N VAL A 259 8.15 21.18 29.21
CA VAL A 259 8.01 20.46 27.92
C VAL A 259 8.92 19.25 27.77
N SER A 260 9.84 19.03 28.70
CA SER A 260 10.84 17.96 28.63
C SER A 260 11.26 17.44 30.01
N GLU A 261 12.13 16.44 30.02
CA GLU A 261 12.72 15.85 31.25
C GLU A 261 14.01 16.58 31.69
N PHE A 262 14.41 17.65 30.99
CA PHE A 262 15.67 18.37 31.25
C PHE A 262 15.43 19.57 32.18
N ASP A 263 16.46 19.94 32.92
CA ASP A 263 16.43 21.06 33.86
C ASP A 263 16.89 22.37 33.25
N THR A 264 17.67 22.31 32.15
CA THR A 264 18.26 23.50 31.51
C THR A 264 18.05 23.52 30.00
N LEU A 265 18.00 24.73 29.44
CA LEU A 265 17.87 24.95 28.01
C LEU A 265 19.04 24.38 27.21
N ASP A 266 20.27 24.43 27.78
CA ASP A 266 21.46 23.91 27.12
C ASP A 266 21.45 22.39 27.02
N GLU A 267 20.95 21.66 28.02
CA GLU A 267 20.78 20.20 27.97
C GLU A 267 19.71 19.82 26.94
N TYR A 268 18.61 20.51 26.92
CA TYR A 268 17.53 20.29 25.96
C TYR A 268 17.98 20.54 24.50
N LYS A 269 18.75 21.63 24.26
CA LYS A 269 19.34 21.90 22.94
C LYS A 269 20.27 20.79 22.47
N LYS A 270 21.11 20.25 23.37
CA LYS A 270 22.00 19.13 23.04
C LYS A 270 21.21 17.86 22.69
N ASP A 271 20.20 17.52 23.46
CA ASP A 271 19.34 16.38 23.20
C ASP A 271 18.62 16.51 21.85
N LEU A 272 18.08 17.71 21.55
CA LEU A 272 17.47 18.00 20.26
C LEU A 272 18.48 17.87 19.11
N GLU A 273 19.70 18.37 19.28
CA GLU A 273 20.76 18.23 18.28
C GLU A 273 21.10 16.76 18.04
N GLU A 274 21.25 15.94 19.10
CA GLU A 274 21.50 14.50 18.98
C GLU A 274 20.33 13.76 18.32
N LYS A 275 19.11 14.07 18.68
CA LYS A 275 17.90 13.49 18.07
C LYS A 275 17.80 13.84 16.59
N LEU A 276 17.97 15.11 16.23
CA LEU A 276 17.96 15.56 14.83
C LEU A 276 19.10 14.91 14.03
N ARG A 277 20.30 14.80 14.61
CA ARG A 277 21.44 14.13 13.98
C ARG A 277 21.15 12.65 13.77
N SER A 278 20.64 11.96 14.78
CA SER A 278 20.24 10.54 14.66
C SER A 278 19.16 10.33 13.60
N GLN A 279 18.16 11.21 13.55
CA GLN A 279 17.10 11.15 12.55
C GLN A 279 17.63 11.40 11.13
N ARG A 280 18.49 12.42 10.93
CA ARG A 280 19.12 12.70 9.63
C ARG A 280 20.06 11.59 9.21
N GLN A 281 20.81 11.00 10.16
CA GLN A 281 21.66 9.85 9.89
C GLN A 281 20.86 8.66 9.38
N LYS A 282 19.78 8.29 10.08
CA LYS A 282 18.88 7.21 9.64
C LYS A 282 18.26 7.49 8.27
N ALA A 283 17.84 8.72 8.02
CA ALA A 283 17.31 9.11 6.71
C ALA A 283 18.37 9.02 5.60
N ALA A 284 19.59 9.48 5.86
CA ALA A 284 20.69 9.39 4.90
C ALA A 284 21.13 7.94 4.64
N ASP A 285 21.15 7.09 5.66
CA ASP A 285 21.44 5.66 5.52
C ASP A 285 20.35 4.94 4.74
N SER A 286 19.08 5.24 5.00
CA SER A 286 17.94 4.70 4.24
C SER A 286 17.94 5.18 2.77
N ASP A 287 18.36 6.42 2.50
CA ASP A 287 18.50 6.92 1.13
C ASP A 287 19.61 6.18 0.38
N VAL A 288 20.75 5.91 1.04
CA VAL A 288 21.83 5.08 0.47
C VAL A 288 21.34 3.67 0.16
N GLU A 289 20.61 3.03 1.08
CA GLU A 289 20.02 1.70 0.84
C GLU A 289 19.05 1.71 -0.34
N ASN A 290 18.20 2.71 -0.46
CA ASN A 290 17.30 2.86 -1.60
C ASN A 290 18.05 3.02 -2.93
N GLN A 291 19.13 3.81 -2.96
CA GLN A 291 19.96 3.96 -4.15
C GLN A 291 20.65 2.63 -4.54
N LEU A 292 21.12 1.85 -3.55
CA LEU A 292 21.69 0.53 -3.81
C LEU A 292 20.66 -0.45 -4.35
N VAL A 293 19.46 -0.46 -3.78
CA VAL A 293 18.33 -1.28 -4.25
C VAL A 293 17.96 -0.92 -5.70
N GLU A 294 17.86 0.37 -6.04
CA GLU A 294 17.61 0.80 -7.42
C GLU A 294 18.70 0.31 -8.38
N ALA A 295 19.96 0.46 -7.99
CA ALA A 295 21.07 0.01 -8.81
C ALA A 295 21.09 -1.53 -8.98
N ILE A 296 20.68 -2.29 -7.98
CA ILE A 296 20.49 -3.74 -8.07
C ILE A 296 19.37 -4.06 -9.08
N ILE A 297 18.20 -3.36 -8.98
CA ILE A 297 17.06 -3.56 -9.89
C ILE A 297 17.49 -3.34 -11.36
N GLU A 298 18.29 -2.32 -11.63
CA GLU A 298 18.77 -2.02 -12.99
C GLU A 298 19.69 -3.10 -13.54
N LYS A 299 20.48 -3.75 -12.68
CA LYS A 299 21.48 -4.75 -13.05
C LYS A 299 20.93 -6.17 -13.11
N VAL A 300 19.81 -6.45 -12.47
CA VAL A 300 19.18 -7.77 -12.49
C VAL A 300 18.49 -8.02 -13.84
N GLN A 301 18.82 -9.14 -14.45
CA GLN A 301 18.15 -9.64 -15.64
C GLN A 301 17.43 -10.95 -15.27
N ALA A 302 16.10 -10.91 -15.32
CA ALA A 302 15.24 -12.06 -15.08
C ALA A 302 13.93 -11.92 -15.86
N THR A 303 13.41 -13.00 -16.41
CA THR A 303 12.06 -13.04 -16.97
C THR A 303 11.11 -13.45 -15.86
N ILE A 304 10.45 -12.47 -15.26
CA ILE A 304 9.58 -12.68 -14.10
C ILE A 304 8.21 -13.14 -14.58
N PRO A 305 7.69 -14.30 -14.13
CA PRO A 305 6.34 -14.73 -14.42
C PRO A 305 5.30 -13.79 -13.79
N ASP A 306 4.18 -13.57 -14.50
CA ASP A 306 3.10 -12.72 -13.99
C ASP A 306 2.53 -13.26 -12.66
N GLU A 307 2.46 -14.59 -12.50
CA GLU A 307 1.98 -15.23 -11.28
C GLU A 307 2.84 -14.91 -10.06
N MET A 308 4.14 -14.72 -10.26
CA MET A 308 5.04 -14.31 -9.16
C MET A 308 4.75 -12.86 -8.74
N VAL A 309 4.44 -12.01 -9.71
CA VAL A 309 4.05 -10.61 -9.45
C VAL A 309 2.69 -10.54 -8.76
N GLU A 310 1.71 -11.33 -9.24
CA GLU A 310 0.37 -11.37 -8.64
C GLU A 310 0.40 -11.89 -7.19
N ASN A 311 1.20 -12.90 -6.90
CA ASN A 311 1.41 -13.39 -5.53
C ASN A 311 1.98 -12.27 -4.63
N GLU A 312 2.95 -11.52 -5.12
CA GLU A 312 3.53 -10.39 -4.39
C GLU A 312 2.52 -9.25 -4.18
N VAL A 313 1.66 -8.98 -5.18
CA VAL A 313 0.55 -8.03 -5.05
C VAL A 313 -0.42 -8.46 -3.94
N ASP A 314 -0.74 -9.77 -3.87
CA ASP A 314 -1.58 -10.31 -2.80
C ASP A 314 -0.95 -10.13 -1.42
N GLU A 315 0.35 -10.34 -1.29
CA GLU A 315 1.09 -10.11 -0.04
C GLU A 315 1.08 -8.64 0.37
N ILE A 316 1.28 -7.71 -0.58
CA ILE A 316 1.20 -6.26 -0.32
C ILE A 316 -0.19 -5.86 0.15
N ILE A 317 -1.24 -6.34 -0.53
CA ILE A 317 -2.64 -6.06 -0.17
C ILE A 317 -2.98 -6.64 1.22
N ASN A 318 -2.54 -7.86 1.51
CA ASN A 318 -2.74 -8.49 2.82
C ASN A 318 -2.03 -7.70 3.93
N SER A 319 -0.81 -7.26 3.70
CA SER A 319 -0.05 -6.41 4.62
C SER A 319 -0.73 -5.05 4.84
N PHE A 320 -1.29 -4.47 3.77
CA PHE A 320 -2.08 -3.26 3.85
C PHE A 320 -3.36 -3.45 4.65
N ALA A 321 -4.09 -4.55 4.40
CA ALA A 321 -5.29 -4.91 5.15
C ALA A 321 -5.00 -5.11 6.65
N TYR A 322 -3.90 -5.78 6.99
CA TYR A 322 -3.47 -5.96 8.37
C TYR A 322 -3.16 -4.62 9.06
N ARG A 323 -2.47 -3.70 8.36
CA ARG A 323 -2.18 -2.35 8.86
C ARG A 323 -3.45 -1.54 9.11
N LEU A 324 -4.43 -1.60 8.21
CA LEU A 324 -5.73 -0.99 8.42
C LEU A 324 -6.44 -1.58 9.63
N GLN A 325 -6.40 -2.91 9.78
CA GLN A 325 -7.02 -3.60 10.91
C GLN A 325 -6.41 -3.21 12.24
N SER A 326 -5.09 -3.00 12.30
CA SER A 326 -4.40 -2.51 13.52
C SER A 326 -4.85 -1.10 13.91
N GLN A 327 -5.36 -0.31 12.96
CA GLN A 327 -5.96 1.02 13.16
C GLN A 327 -7.48 0.96 13.37
N GLY A 328 -8.06 -0.24 13.49
CA GLY A 328 -9.49 -0.45 13.69
C GLY A 328 -10.33 -0.32 12.42
N LEU A 329 -9.72 -0.24 11.22
CA LEU A 329 -10.40 -0.12 9.94
C LEU A 329 -10.28 -1.40 9.11
N LYS A 330 -11.39 -1.91 8.56
CA LYS A 330 -11.37 -3.05 7.64
C LYS A 330 -11.11 -2.59 6.21
N LEU A 331 -10.40 -3.40 5.43
CA LEU A 331 -10.12 -3.13 4.00
C LEU A 331 -11.41 -2.84 3.19
N GLU A 332 -12.45 -3.63 3.41
CA GLU A 332 -13.74 -3.44 2.72
C GLU A 332 -14.39 -2.08 3.02
N THR A 333 -14.21 -1.59 4.26
CA THR A 333 -14.73 -0.28 4.67
C THR A 333 -13.90 0.85 4.05
N TYR A 334 -12.58 0.69 4.04
CA TYR A 334 -11.67 1.61 3.35
C TYR A 334 -12.02 1.76 1.86
N LEU A 335 -12.19 0.64 1.16
CA LEU A 335 -12.56 0.62 -0.27
C LEU A 335 -13.89 1.34 -0.53
N LYS A 336 -14.89 1.15 0.35
CA LYS A 336 -16.16 1.88 0.25
C LYS A 336 -16.01 3.39 0.41
N TYR A 337 -15.17 3.83 1.34
CA TYR A 337 -14.93 5.28 1.54
C TYR A 337 -14.16 5.93 0.41
N THR A 338 -13.19 5.21 -0.17
CA THR A 338 -12.37 5.73 -1.27
C THR A 338 -13.00 5.54 -2.65
N GLY A 339 -14.06 4.73 -2.76
CA GLY A 339 -14.69 4.39 -4.03
C GLY A 339 -13.81 3.49 -4.92
N GLN A 340 -12.79 2.85 -4.36
CA GLN A 340 -11.88 1.94 -5.05
C GLN A 340 -12.34 0.48 -4.94
N THR A 341 -11.94 -0.33 -5.91
CA THR A 341 -12.10 -1.78 -5.89
C THR A 341 -10.79 -2.48 -5.50
N THR A 342 -10.86 -3.77 -5.20
CA THR A 342 -9.66 -4.59 -4.99
C THR A 342 -8.78 -4.63 -6.24
N ASP A 343 -9.41 -4.64 -7.42
CA ASP A 343 -8.70 -4.66 -8.71
C ASP A 343 -7.95 -3.34 -8.96
N ASP A 344 -8.50 -2.20 -8.55
CA ASP A 344 -7.81 -0.91 -8.60
C ASP A 344 -6.55 -0.92 -7.72
N LEU A 345 -6.63 -1.52 -6.52
CA LEU A 345 -5.46 -1.70 -5.66
C LEU A 345 -4.42 -2.64 -6.29
N ARG A 346 -4.84 -3.73 -6.96
CA ARG A 346 -3.92 -4.61 -7.69
C ARG A 346 -3.16 -3.85 -8.75
N VAL A 347 -3.85 -3.08 -9.58
CA VAL A 347 -3.21 -2.24 -10.61
C VAL A 347 -2.25 -1.22 -9.99
N GLN A 348 -2.63 -0.61 -8.88
CA GLN A 348 -1.82 0.38 -8.17
C GLN A 348 -0.53 -0.23 -7.60
N TYR A 349 -0.60 -1.44 -7.02
CA TYR A 349 0.53 -2.09 -6.37
C TYR A 349 1.39 -2.94 -7.30
N LYS A 350 0.92 -3.28 -8.51
CA LYS A 350 1.66 -4.09 -9.48
C LYS A 350 3.09 -3.58 -9.77
N PRO A 351 3.33 -2.28 -10.03
CA PRO A 351 4.69 -1.77 -10.24
C PRO A 351 5.60 -1.92 -9.01
N GLN A 352 5.04 -1.79 -7.81
CA GLN A 352 5.78 -2.00 -6.56
C GLN A 352 6.12 -3.48 -6.38
N ALA A 353 5.19 -4.39 -6.64
CA ALA A 353 5.38 -5.82 -6.57
C ALA A 353 6.47 -6.29 -7.55
N GLU A 354 6.43 -5.84 -8.80
CA GLU A 354 7.47 -6.12 -9.79
C GLU A 354 8.87 -5.72 -9.30
N ARG A 355 8.99 -4.55 -8.68
CA ARG A 355 10.24 -4.08 -8.09
C ARG A 355 10.70 -4.96 -6.92
N GLN A 356 9.79 -5.31 -5.99
CA GLN A 356 10.11 -6.14 -4.83
C GLN A 356 10.56 -7.54 -5.25
N VAL A 357 9.85 -8.16 -6.21
CA VAL A 357 10.24 -9.45 -6.79
C VAL A 357 11.62 -9.36 -7.43
N LYS A 358 11.89 -8.29 -8.19
CA LYS A 358 13.18 -8.12 -8.88
C LYS A 358 14.34 -7.94 -7.89
N VAL A 359 14.14 -7.16 -6.83
CA VAL A 359 15.11 -7.00 -5.73
C VAL A 359 15.40 -8.34 -5.06
N ARG A 360 14.36 -9.07 -4.68
CA ARG A 360 14.46 -10.37 -4.03
C ARG A 360 15.28 -11.36 -4.89
N LEU A 361 14.95 -11.49 -6.16
CA LEU A 361 15.70 -12.34 -7.11
C LEU A 361 17.16 -11.91 -7.23
N GLY A 362 17.43 -10.61 -7.26
CA GLY A 362 18.80 -10.07 -7.32
C GLY A 362 19.60 -10.39 -6.07
N LEU A 363 19.04 -10.16 -4.88
CA LEU A 363 19.70 -10.44 -3.60
C LEU A 363 19.93 -11.93 -3.39
N GLU A 364 18.97 -12.78 -3.75
CA GLU A 364 19.13 -14.23 -3.71
C GLU A 364 20.27 -14.70 -4.63
N LYS A 365 20.35 -14.11 -5.85
CA LYS A 365 21.44 -14.43 -6.77
C LYS A 365 22.79 -13.96 -6.26
N ILE A 366 22.88 -12.79 -5.62
CA ILE A 366 24.10 -12.32 -4.96
C ILE A 366 24.47 -13.27 -3.82
N ALA A 367 23.51 -13.69 -3.00
CA ALA A 367 23.75 -14.61 -1.88
C ALA A 367 24.26 -15.97 -2.39
N GLU A 368 23.78 -16.44 -3.55
CA GLU A 368 24.26 -17.66 -4.21
C GLU A 368 25.72 -17.48 -4.71
N LEU A 369 25.99 -16.40 -5.46
CA LEU A 369 27.31 -16.10 -6.02
C LEU A 369 28.38 -15.92 -4.95
N GLU A 370 28.02 -15.32 -3.82
CA GLU A 370 28.92 -15.09 -2.69
C GLU A 370 28.93 -16.26 -1.68
N ASN A 371 28.14 -17.32 -1.96
CA ASN A 371 28.02 -18.51 -1.10
C ASN A 371 27.70 -18.15 0.36
N ILE A 372 26.75 -17.24 0.55
CA ILE A 372 26.34 -16.77 1.88
C ILE A 372 25.63 -17.90 2.63
N GLN A 373 26.20 -18.29 3.76
CA GLN A 373 25.64 -19.30 4.66
C GLN A 373 25.06 -18.64 5.91
N ILE A 374 23.97 -19.20 6.39
CA ILE A 374 23.34 -18.83 7.67
C ILE A 374 23.58 -19.96 8.64
N THR A 375 24.04 -19.64 9.83
CA THR A 375 24.25 -20.61 10.91
C THR A 375 22.97 -20.82 11.72
N GLU A 376 22.84 -21.94 12.40
CA GLU A 376 21.71 -22.20 13.31
C GLU A 376 21.63 -21.14 14.42
N GLU A 377 22.76 -20.66 14.91
CA GLU A 377 22.83 -19.61 15.92
C GLU A 377 22.23 -18.28 15.43
N GLU A 378 22.47 -17.91 14.18
CA GLU A 378 21.89 -16.70 13.57
C GLU A 378 20.38 -16.84 13.38
N THR A 379 19.93 -18.02 12.98
CA THR A 379 18.49 -18.32 12.85
C THR A 379 17.78 -18.23 14.20
N GLU A 380 18.37 -18.80 15.26
CA GLU A 380 17.82 -18.72 16.62
C GLU A 380 17.82 -17.28 17.17
N ALA A 381 18.90 -16.52 16.92
CA ALA A 381 18.99 -15.12 17.31
C ALA A 381 17.88 -14.29 16.63
N GLU A 382 17.60 -14.56 15.37
CA GLU A 382 16.54 -13.87 14.63
C GLU A 382 15.14 -14.24 15.14
N PHE A 383 14.87 -15.51 15.45
CA PHE A 383 13.63 -15.90 16.10
C PHE A 383 13.40 -15.19 17.43
N LYS A 384 14.47 -15.06 18.22
CA LYS A 384 14.42 -14.33 19.49
C LYS A 384 14.15 -12.85 19.29
N ARG A 385 14.82 -12.22 18.31
CA ARG A 385 14.59 -10.81 17.93
C ARG A 385 13.14 -10.56 17.50
N LEU A 386 12.59 -11.47 16.68
CA LEU A 386 11.19 -11.41 16.24
C LEU A 386 10.23 -11.59 17.43
N ALA A 387 10.51 -12.53 18.35
CA ALA A 387 9.71 -12.74 19.54
C ALA A 387 9.65 -11.49 20.44
N GLU A 388 10.78 -10.83 20.65
CA GLU A 388 10.88 -9.57 21.39
C GLU A 388 10.15 -8.43 20.67
N ALA A 389 10.32 -8.30 19.35
CA ALA A 389 9.69 -7.24 18.55
C ALA A 389 8.16 -7.33 18.51
N TYR A 390 7.62 -8.55 18.46
CA TYR A 390 6.17 -8.79 18.43
C TYR A 390 5.55 -9.05 19.82
N GLY A 391 6.36 -9.10 20.87
CA GLY A 391 5.90 -9.39 22.24
C GLY A 391 5.28 -10.79 22.37
N MET A 392 5.76 -11.76 21.60
CA MET A 392 5.24 -13.14 21.53
C MET A 392 6.27 -14.14 22.06
N PRO A 393 5.81 -15.30 22.60
CA PRO A 393 6.74 -16.38 22.92
C PRO A 393 7.46 -16.90 21.67
N GLU A 394 8.74 -17.24 21.80
CA GLU A 394 9.58 -17.74 20.69
C GLU A 394 8.98 -18.96 19.98
N ASP A 395 8.41 -19.91 20.74
CA ASP A 395 7.73 -21.08 20.18
C ASP A 395 6.54 -20.71 19.29
N SER A 396 5.84 -19.63 19.63
CA SER A 396 4.72 -19.13 18.81
C SER A 396 5.22 -18.56 17.50
N VAL A 397 6.35 -17.85 17.51
CA VAL A 397 6.98 -17.31 16.28
C VAL A 397 7.47 -18.44 15.38
N LYS A 398 8.12 -19.47 15.96
CA LYS A 398 8.58 -20.67 15.22
C LYS A 398 7.44 -21.47 14.57
N ASN A 399 6.24 -21.39 15.11
CA ASN A 399 5.05 -22.01 14.51
C ASN A 399 4.43 -21.17 13.40
N LEU A 400 4.63 -19.85 13.39
CA LEU A 400 4.08 -18.92 12.42
C LEU A 400 5.02 -18.72 11.21
N VAL A 401 6.32 -18.70 11.45
CA VAL A 401 7.34 -18.43 10.43
C VAL A 401 8.26 -19.65 10.31
N SER A 402 8.46 -20.12 9.07
CA SER A 402 9.35 -21.25 8.82
C SER A 402 10.82 -20.84 8.98
N ALA A 403 11.66 -21.77 9.47
CA ALA A 403 13.10 -21.54 9.55
C ALA A 403 13.74 -21.26 8.18
N GLU A 404 13.19 -21.86 7.11
CA GLU A 404 13.65 -21.61 5.74
C GLU A 404 13.37 -20.16 5.31
N GLY A 405 12.19 -19.61 5.64
CA GLY A 405 11.84 -18.22 5.38
C GLY A 405 12.79 -17.26 6.10
N VAL A 406 13.01 -17.48 7.40
CA VAL A 406 13.95 -16.67 8.21
C VAL A 406 15.38 -16.74 7.62
N ASN A 407 15.82 -17.93 7.22
CA ASN A 407 17.14 -18.08 6.61
C ASN A 407 17.27 -17.36 5.26
N MET A 408 16.19 -17.33 4.47
CA MET A 408 16.17 -16.60 3.20
C MET A 408 16.25 -15.09 3.45
N ASP A 409 15.50 -14.57 4.40
CA ASP A 409 15.54 -13.15 4.77
C ASP A 409 16.92 -12.74 5.30
N LEU A 410 17.53 -13.57 6.16
CA LEU A 410 18.90 -13.34 6.65
C LEU A 410 19.94 -13.37 5.52
N LYS A 411 19.80 -14.27 4.54
CA LYS A 411 20.68 -14.30 3.36
C LYS A 411 20.52 -13.02 2.54
N ASN A 412 19.31 -12.56 2.31
CA ASN A 412 19.03 -11.32 1.58
C ASN A 412 19.59 -10.12 2.32
N GLN A 413 19.46 -10.09 3.66
CA GLN A 413 20.05 -9.03 4.49
C GLN A 413 21.58 -9.01 4.39
N LYS A 414 22.24 -10.16 4.52
CA LYS A 414 23.70 -10.25 4.36
C LYS A 414 24.14 -9.88 2.94
N ALA A 415 23.33 -10.19 1.91
CA ALA A 415 23.64 -9.83 0.54
C ALA A 415 23.60 -8.30 0.32
N ILE A 416 22.59 -7.62 0.88
CA ILE A 416 22.53 -6.15 0.79
C ILE A 416 23.63 -5.48 1.62
N ASP A 417 23.97 -6.03 2.79
CA ASP A 417 25.09 -5.54 3.62
C ASP A 417 26.43 -5.67 2.87
N LEU A 418 26.68 -6.79 2.19
CA LEU A 418 27.87 -6.99 1.34
C LEU A 418 27.91 -5.98 0.19
N VAL A 419 26.79 -5.72 -0.48
CA VAL A 419 26.72 -4.71 -1.54
C VAL A 419 27.02 -3.33 -0.97
N ARG A 420 26.47 -3.00 0.21
CA ARG A 420 26.71 -1.73 0.91
C ARG A 420 28.17 -1.56 1.33
N GLU A 421 28.80 -2.59 1.86
CA GLU A 421 30.23 -2.56 2.25
C GLU A 421 31.16 -2.39 1.05
N SER A 422 30.78 -2.94 -0.10
CA SER A 422 31.54 -2.81 -1.34
C SER A 422 31.26 -1.52 -2.11
N ALA A 423 30.21 -0.77 -1.73
CA ALA A 423 29.77 0.44 -2.42
C ALA A 423 30.75 1.61 -2.24
N VAL A 424 30.86 2.44 -3.27
CA VAL A 424 31.62 3.70 -3.23
C VAL A 424 30.64 4.81 -2.81
N ILE A 425 30.64 5.11 -1.50
CA ILE A 425 29.77 6.14 -0.95
C ILE A 425 30.47 7.49 -1.05
N THR A 426 29.92 8.42 -1.84
CA THR A 426 30.40 9.79 -1.96
C THR A 426 29.43 10.74 -1.25
N GLU A 427 29.95 11.73 -0.54
CA GLU A 427 29.10 12.76 0.06
C GLU A 427 28.54 13.67 -1.02
N ALA A 428 27.23 13.91 -0.98
CA ALA A 428 26.57 14.86 -1.86
C ALA A 428 26.97 16.27 -1.45
N THR A 429 27.57 17.03 -2.38
CA THR A 429 27.84 18.45 -2.17
C THR A 429 26.53 19.24 -2.16
N GLU A 430 26.43 20.29 -1.32
CA GLU A 430 25.20 21.07 -1.13
C GLU A 430 24.66 21.75 -2.39
N GLU A 431 25.46 21.86 -3.45
CA GLU A 431 25.07 22.46 -4.74
C GLU A 431 23.94 21.70 -5.47
N GLY A 432 23.66 20.43 -5.12
CA GLY A 432 22.59 19.63 -5.74
C GLY A 432 21.17 19.90 -5.20
N LYS A 433 20.99 20.72 -4.17
CA LYS A 433 19.67 20.98 -3.56
C LYS A 433 18.82 22.03 -4.31
N GLU A 434 19.42 22.90 -5.11
CA GLU A 434 18.66 23.95 -5.80
C GLU A 434 17.94 23.47 -7.07
N GLU A 435 18.37 22.41 -7.73
CA GLU A 435 17.74 21.94 -8.97
C GLU A 435 16.39 21.20 -8.75
N LYS A 436 16.10 20.68 -7.55
CA LYS A 436 14.83 19.96 -7.28
C LYS A 436 13.69 20.82 -6.72
N LYS A 437 13.93 22.12 -6.49
CA LYS A 437 12.90 23.06 -5.96
C LYS A 437 12.32 24.03 -6.99
N ALA A 438 12.56 23.83 -8.29
CA ALA A 438 11.87 24.63 -9.29
C ALA A 438 10.41 24.19 -9.42
N PRO A 439 9.41 25.06 -9.16
CA PRO A 439 8.02 24.70 -9.38
C PRO A 439 7.79 24.52 -10.88
N ARG A 440 7.16 23.41 -11.25
CA ARG A 440 6.63 23.22 -12.61
C ARG A 440 5.65 24.35 -12.91
N LYS A 441 6.14 25.44 -13.47
CA LYS A 441 5.30 26.48 -14.07
C LYS A 441 4.60 25.89 -15.29
N ALA A 442 3.30 25.96 -15.23
CA ALA A 442 2.39 25.66 -16.31
C ALA A 442 2.87 26.23 -17.65
N ALA A 443 3.09 25.37 -18.61
CA ALA A 443 3.29 25.76 -20.00
C ALA A 443 1.90 26.00 -20.61
N SER A 444 1.48 27.26 -20.60
CA SER A 444 0.37 27.70 -21.43
C SER A 444 0.90 28.67 -22.49
N LYS A 445 0.52 28.36 -23.72
CA LYS A 445 0.45 29.20 -24.90
C LYS A 445 1.75 29.45 -25.70
N LYS A 446 1.86 28.72 -26.80
CA LYS A 446 2.22 29.39 -28.07
C LYS A 446 1.33 28.87 -29.20
N LYS A 447 0.62 29.81 -29.81
CA LYS A 447 -0.14 29.73 -31.05
C LYS A 447 0.75 29.22 -32.19
N ALA A 448 0.21 28.34 -33.01
CA ALA A 448 0.51 28.31 -34.44
C ALA A 448 -0.79 28.04 -35.21
N GLU A 449 -1.00 28.87 -36.18
CA GLU A 449 -2.09 28.88 -37.15
C GLU A 449 -1.98 27.72 -38.15
N GLY A 450 -3.14 27.26 -38.64
CA GLY A 450 -3.32 26.74 -40.00
C GLY A 450 -3.46 25.23 -40.11
N GLU A 451 -4.63 24.71 -40.26
CA GLU A 451 -5.17 24.09 -41.48
C GLU A 451 -6.46 23.28 -41.20
N GLU A 452 -7.32 23.42 -42.14
CA GLU A 452 -8.67 22.93 -42.39
C GLU A 452 -9.11 21.61 -41.81
N ALA A 453 -10.42 21.64 -41.38
CA ALA A 453 -11.25 20.53 -41.03
C ALA A 453 -11.84 19.82 -42.26
N PRO A 454 -12.24 18.55 -42.15
CA PRO A 454 -13.46 18.09 -42.80
C PRO A 454 -14.50 17.51 -41.85
N ALA A 455 -15.65 18.09 -42.06
CA ALA A 455 -17.06 17.62 -41.88
C ALA A 455 -17.42 16.38 -41.02
N LYS A 456 -18.32 16.66 -40.06
CA LYS A 456 -19.17 15.71 -39.33
C LYS A 456 -20.28 15.15 -40.25
N PRO A 457 -20.68 13.88 -40.15
CA PRO A 457 -21.96 13.41 -40.62
C PRO A 457 -23.05 13.49 -39.54
N LYS A 458 -24.21 13.93 -40.00
CA LYS A 458 -25.42 14.20 -39.25
C LYS A 458 -26.04 12.93 -38.65
N ARG A 459 -26.41 13.02 -37.39
CA ARG A 459 -27.25 12.04 -36.68
C ARG A 459 -28.71 12.25 -37.01
N LYS A 460 -29.37 11.22 -37.58
CA LYS A 460 -30.81 11.18 -37.80
C LYS A 460 -31.52 10.80 -36.50
N THR A 461 -32.49 11.61 -36.17
CA THR A 461 -33.53 11.37 -35.15
C THR A 461 -34.49 10.30 -35.61
N ALA A 462 -34.80 9.33 -34.74
CA ALA A 462 -36.03 8.51 -34.88
C ALA A 462 -36.78 8.51 -33.55
N LYS A 463 -38.04 8.57 -33.70
CA LYS A 463 -39.15 8.97 -32.89
C LYS A 463 -39.59 7.87 -31.90
N LYS A 464 -39.99 8.34 -30.76
CA LYS A 464 -40.77 7.80 -29.67
C LYS A 464 -41.98 6.96 -30.09
N GLU A 465 -42.18 5.80 -29.43
CA GLU A 465 -43.51 5.22 -29.25
C GLU A 465 -43.60 4.63 -27.82
N GLU A 466 -44.66 5.07 -27.14
CA GLU A 466 -45.07 4.66 -25.80
C GLU A 466 -45.89 3.36 -25.90
N ALA A 467 -45.69 2.45 -24.95
CA ALA A 467 -46.76 1.54 -24.54
C ALA A 467 -46.68 1.33 -23.02
N LYS A 468 -47.77 1.74 -22.39
CA LYS A 468 -48.15 1.44 -21.02
C LYS A 468 -48.51 -0.04 -20.89
N GLU A 469 -48.18 -0.65 -19.76
CA GLU A 469 -49.12 -1.52 -19.04
C GLU A 469 -48.69 -1.71 -17.59
N GLU A 470 -49.65 -1.50 -16.74
CA GLU A 470 -49.61 -1.64 -15.28
C GLU A 470 -50.10 -3.05 -14.87
N PRO A 471 -50.15 -3.35 -13.55
CA PRO A 471 -49.63 -4.55 -12.92
C PRO A 471 -50.68 -5.58 -12.53
N GLN A 472 -50.25 -6.79 -12.20
CA GLN A 472 -51.05 -7.64 -11.29
C GLN A 472 -50.26 -8.77 -10.64
N ALA A 473 -50.44 -8.84 -9.33
CA ALA A 473 -50.38 -9.92 -8.36
C ALA A 473 -49.00 -10.31 -7.83
#